data_c9ea29cea528a864088869f3bff875d3
#
_entry.id   c9ea29cea528a864088869f3bff875d3
#
_cell.length_a   1.000
_cell.length_b   1.000
_cell.length_c   1.000
_cell.angle_alpha   90.00
_cell.angle_beta   90.00
_cell.angle_gamma   90.00
#
_symmetry.space_group_name_H-M   'P 1'
#
loop_
_entity.id
_entity.type
_entity.pdbx_description
1 polymer ?
#
loop_
_entity_poly.entity_id
_entity_poly.type
_entity_poly.pdbx_seq_one_letter_code
_entity_poly.pdbx_strand_id
1 'polypeptide(L)'
;MVKRIDPHTHSAYSDGTDTPAQLLAIAAQAGLDTIALTDHDTTIGWDEAADAVADTGVSLIRGAEMSCSSSGITVHLLAYLFDPASPGLVDNFRRTREDRETRAARMVENLSADYPITLDDVLAFAPEGGPVGR
;
A
#
# COMPACT_ATOMS: atom_id res chain seq x y z
N MET A 1 -21.54 11.03 -20.43
CA MET A 1 -21.68 10.37 -19.12
C MET A 1 -20.66 10.95 -18.17
N VAL A 2 -21.03 11.18 -16.91
CA VAL A 2 -20.08 11.59 -15.86
C VAL A 2 -19.31 10.32 -15.45
N LYS A 3 -17.97 10.36 -15.53
CA LYS A 3 -17.13 9.24 -15.06
C LYS A 3 -17.07 9.22 -13.54
N ARG A 4 -17.18 8.01 -12.98
CA ARG A 4 -17.06 7.77 -11.53
C ARG A 4 -15.64 7.31 -11.25
N ILE A 5 -14.93 8.06 -10.43
CA ILE A 5 -13.50 7.85 -10.14
C ILE A 5 -13.30 7.75 -8.63
N ASP A 6 -12.53 6.76 -8.20
CA ASP A 6 -11.95 6.73 -6.86
C ASP A 6 -10.43 6.93 -6.96
N PRO A 7 -9.90 8.08 -6.53
CA PRO A 7 -8.48 8.39 -6.67
C PRO A 7 -7.60 7.86 -5.52
N HIS A 8 -8.15 7.13 -4.55
CA HIS A 8 -7.42 6.74 -3.36
C HIS A 8 -7.90 5.37 -2.86
N THR A 9 -7.22 4.31 -3.26
CA THR A 9 -7.54 2.94 -2.85
C THR A 9 -6.28 2.17 -2.46
N HIS A 10 -6.46 1.19 -1.57
CA HIS A 10 -5.39 0.35 -1.05
C HIS A 10 -5.68 -1.12 -1.26
N SER A 11 -4.63 -1.89 -1.55
CA SER A 11 -4.67 -3.33 -1.66
C SER A 11 -4.03 -4.02 -0.45
N ALA A 12 -4.05 -5.34 -0.46
CA ALA A 12 -3.37 -6.17 0.53
C ALA A 12 -1.83 -6.02 0.53
N TYR A 13 -1.26 -5.32 -0.46
CA TYR A 13 0.16 -4.95 -0.44
C TYR A 13 0.48 -3.79 0.51
N SER A 14 -0.54 -3.16 1.11
CA SER A 14 -0.37 -2.18 2.19
C SER A 14 -1.33 -2.45 3.35
N ASP A 15 -2.40 -1.72 3.49
CA ASP A 15 -3.38 -1.85 4.58
C ASP A 15 -4.81 -2.14 4.09
N GLY A 16 -4.98 -2.45 2.82
CA GLY A 16 -6.21 -3.03 2.28
C GLY A 16 -6.31 -4.53 2.57
N THR A 17 -7.47 -5.11 2.27
CA THR A 17 -7.77 -6.53 2.49
C THR A 17 -7.82 -7.34 1.21
N ASP A 18 -7.99 -6.68 0.07
CA ASP A 18 -8.19 -7.31 -1.23
C ASP A 18 -6.92 -7.25 -2.07
N THR A 19 -6.67 -8.26 -2.89
CA THR A 19 -5.58 -8.18 -3.87
C THR A 19 -5.86 -7.07 -4.88
N PRO A 20 -4.85 -6.53 -5.58
CA PRO A 20 -5.06 -5.53 -6.63
C PRO A 20 -6.09 -5.95 -7.68
N ALA A 21 -6.07 -7.21 -8.10
CA ALA A 21 -7.05 -7.74 -9.06
C ALA A 21 -8.46 -7.78 -8.49
N GLN A 22 -8.63 -8.22 -7.24
CA GLN A 22 -9.91 -8.22 -6.53
C GLN A 22 -10.44 -6.79 -6.36
N LEU A 23 -9.57 -5.84 -6.04
CA LEU A 23 -9.93 -4.43 -5.89
C LEU A 23 -10.52 -3.85 -7.18
N LEU A 24 -9.92 -4.15 -8.35
CA LEU A 24 -10.49 -3.74 -9.63
C LEU A 24 -11.86 -4.41 -9.90
N ALA A 25 -12.01 -5.69 -9.56
CA ALA A 25 -13.28 -6.37 -9.71
C ALA A 25 -14.38 -5.77 -8.82
N ILE A 26 -14.07 -5.41 -7.58
CA ILE A 26 -14.97 -4.71 -6.65
C ILE A 26 -15.34 -3.34 -7.20
N ALA A 27 -14.35 -2.58 -7.72
CA ALA A 27 -14.58 -1.28 -8.34
C ALA A 27 -15.56 -1.37 -9.54
N ALA A 28 -15.40 -2.40 -10.39
CA ALA A 28 -16.33 -2.66 -11.49
C ALA A 28 -17.74 -2.93 -10.98
N GLN A 29 -17.90 -3.78 -9.96
CA GLN A 29 -19.21 -4.08 -9.34
C GLN A 29 -19.85 -2.84 -8.71
N ALA A 30 -19.03 -1.93 -8.13
CA ALA A 30 -19.48 -0.65 -7.60
C ALA A 30 -19.84 0.38 -8.70
N GLY A 31 -19.57 0.04 -9.97
CA GLY A 31 -19.83 0.91 -11.12
C GLY A 31 -18.83 2.06 -11.23
N LEU A 32 -17.59 1.88 -10.76
CA LEU A 32 -16.51 2.83 -10.99
C LEU A 32 -15.92 2.64 -12.39
N ASP A 33 -15.59 3.75 -13.04
CA ASP A 33 -14.92 3.74 -14.35
C ASP A 33 -13.39 3.74 -14.21
N THR A 34 -12.89 4.26 -13.08
CA THR A 34 -11.45 4.43 -12.84
C THR A 34 -11.16 4.36 -11.35
N ILE A 35 -10.07 3.69 -10.98
CA ILE A 35 -9.50 3.79 -9.63
C ILE A 35 -8.02 4.16 -9.70
N ALA A 36 -7.51 4.75 -8.62
CA ALA A 36 -6.08 4.85 -8.40
C ALA A 36 -5.66 3.84 -7.33
N LEU A 37 -4.72 2.95 -7.65
CA LEU A 37 -4.06 2.11 -6.66
C LEU A 37 -2.93 2.91 -6.02
N THR A 38 -3.08 3.20 -4.73
CA THR A 38 -2.19 4.10 -3.98
C THR A 38 -1.69 3.47 -2.68
N ASP A 39 -1.20 2.24 -2.77
CA ASP A 39 -0.64 1.52 -1.63
C ASP A 39 0.45 2.31 -0.91
N HIS A 40 0.55 2.14 0.40
CA HIS A 40 1.53 2.86 1.22
C HIS A 40 2.97 2.45 0.91
N ASP A 41 3.77 3.41 0.46
CA ASP A 41 5.21 3.31 0.24
C ASP A 41 5.64 2.11 -0.61
N THR A 42 4.78 1.69 -1.55
CA THR A 42 5.05 0.57 -2.46
C THR A 42 4.34 0.73 -3.81
N THR A 43 4.90 0.09 -4.83
CA THR A 43 4.33 -0.02 -6.19
C THR A 43 4.17 -1.48 -6.62
N ILE A 44 4.36 -2.44 -5.69
CA ILE A 44 4.40 -3.88 -5.98
C ILE A 44 3.11 -4.36 -6.63
N GLY A 45 1.95 -3.82 -6.23
CA GLY A 45 0.63 -4.20 -6.74
C GLY A 45 0.30 -3.70 -8.14
N TRP A 46 1.12 -2.84 -8.76
CA TRP A 46 0.76 -2.17 -10.00
C TRP A 46 0.60 -3.09 -11.21
N ASP A 47 1.43 -4.10 -11.33
CA ASP A 47 1.39 -5.01 -12.48
C ASP A 47 0.20 -5.95 -12.37
N GLU A 48 -0.07 -6.50 -11.19
CA GLU A 48 -1.29 -7.31 -10.94
C GLU A 48 -2.56 -6.50 -11.23
N ALA A 49 -2.63 -5.25 -10.75
CA ALA A 49 -3.75 -4.37 -11.05
C ALA A 49 -3.88 -4.08 -12.55
N ALA A 50 -2.78 -3.84 -13.24
CA ALA A 50 -2.79 -3.55 -14.67
C ALA A 50 -3.28 -4.75 -15.50
N ASP A 51 -2.92 -5.96 -15.13
CA ASP A 51 -3.37 -7.20 -15.79
C ASP A 51 -4.90 -7.37 -15.66
N ALA A 52 -5.49 -6.95 -14.53
CA ALA A 52 -6.93 -7.04 -14.29
C ALA A 52 -7.77 -5.98 -15.02
N VAL A 53 -7.17 -4.95 -15.62
CA VAL A 53 -7.88 -3.88 -16.35
C VAL A 53 -8.69 -4.44 -17.52
N ALA A 54 -8.12 -5.38 -18.28
CA ALA A 54 -8.77 -5.95 -19.46
C ALA A 54 -10.06 -6.71 -19.11
N ASP A 55 -10.05 -7.43 -17.99
CA ASP A 55 -11.18 -8.27 -17.56
C ASP A 55 -12.27 -7.45 -16.87
N THR A 56 -11.92 -6.37 -16.18
CA THR A 56 -12.84 -5.56 -15.40
C THR A 56 -13.42 -4.37 -16.16
N GLY A 57 -12.68 -3.87 -17.16
CA GLY A 57 -13.00 -2.64 -17.87
C GLY A 57 -12.79 -1.35 -17.06
N VAL A 58 -12.30 -1.47 -15.81
CA VAL A 58 -11.96 -0.33 -14.96
C VAL A 58 -10.58 0.19 -15.32
N SER A 59 -10.46 1.49 -15.57
CA SER A 59 -9.16 2.12 -15.83
C SER A 59 -8.35 2.24 -14.54
N LEU A 60 -7.04 1.96 -14.62
CA LEU A 60 -6.11 2.06 -13.50
C LEU A 60 -5.26 3.34 -13.60
N ILE A 61 -5.20 4.10 -12.51
CA ILE A 61 -4.18 5.13 -12.29
C ILE A 61 -3.15 4.54 -11.32
N ARG A 62 -1.90 4.43 -11.77
CA ARG A 62 -0.79 3.99 -10.93
C ARG A 62 -0.37 5.12 -9.99
N GLY A 63 -0.39 4.88 -8.69
CA GLY A 63 -0.03 5.85 -7.65
C GLY A 63 0.55 5.17 -6.42
N ALA A 64 0.93 5.97 -5.45
CA ALA A 64 1.32 5.53 -4.11
C ALA A 64 0.95 6.61 -3.08
N GLU A 65 0.64 6.18 -1.87
CA GLU A 65 0.53 7.05 -0.71
C GLU A 65 1.86 7.06 0.04
N MET A 66 2.59 8.16 -0.09
CA MET A 66 3.93 8.31 0.47
C MET A 66 3.86 8.79 1.91
N SER A 67 4.50 8.06 2.81
CA SER A 67 4.68 8.50 4.20
C SER A 67 5.78 9.55 4.27
N CYS A 68 5.39 10.77 4.63
CA CYS A 68 6.28 11.92 4.74
C CYS A 68 6.27 12.48 6.15
N SER A 69 7.33 13.20 6.52
CA SER A 69 7.38 13.96 7.76
C SER A 69 7.83 15.39 7.48
N SER A 70 7.14 16.34 8.05
CA SER A 70 7.51 17.75 8.00
C SER A 70 7.34 18.37 9.39
N SER A 71 8.42 18.90 9.93
CA SER A 71 8.43 19.54 11.27
C SER A 71 7.84 18.68 12.39
N GLY A 72 8.10 17.36 12.35
CA GLY A 72 7.59 16.40 13.33
C GLY A 72 6.12 15.98 13.14
N ILE A 73 5.46 16.45 12.08
CA ILE A 73 4.11 16.06 11.71
C ILE A 73 4.18 15.02 10.59
N THR A 74 3.49 13.90 10.78
CA THR A 74 3.34 12.90 9.72
C THR A 74 2.30 13.37 8.72
N VAL A 75 2.65 13.33 7.43
CA VAL A 75 1.81 13.70 6.30
C VAL A 75 1.80 12.53 5.33
N HIS A 76 0.64 12.22 4.78
CA HIS A 76 0.48 11.25 3.71
C HIS A 76 0.25 12.02 2.40
N LEU A 77 1.17 11.80 1.46
CA LEU A 77 1.15 12.45 0.16
C LEU A 77 0.78 11.45 -0.92
N LEU A 78 -0.34 11.69 -1.61
CA LEU A 78 -0.71 10.90 -2.78
C LEU A 78 0.08 11.37 -4.00
N ALA A 79 0.83 10.45 -4.59
CA ALA A 79 1.58 10.66 -5.82
C ALA A 79 1.04 9.76 -6.92
N TYR A 80 0.97 10.29 -8.14
CA TYR A 80 0.41 9.58 -9.28
C TYR A 80 1.33 9.64 -10.48
N LEU A 81 1.30 8.58 -11.31
CA LEU A 81 1.95 8.53 -12.63
C LEU A 81 3.45 8.86 -12.61
N PHE A 82 4.11 8.60 -11.52
CA PHE A 82 5.55 8.78 -11.38
C PHE A 82 6.33 7.57 -11.94
N ASP A 83 7.62 7.75 -12.19
CA ASP A 83 8.52 6.65 -12.55
C ASP A 83 8.84 5.80 -11.32
N PRO A 84 8.36 4.52 -11.24
CA PRO A 84 8.62 3.65 -10.11
C PRO A 84 10.10 3.27 -9.98
N ALA A 85 10.89 3.41 -11.04
CA ALA A 85 12.33 3.14 -11.03
C ALA A 85 13.18 4.34 -10.61
N SER A 86 12.56 5.48 -10.28
CA SER A 86 13.28 6.66 -9.79
C SER A 86 14.10 6.31 -8.54
N PRO A 87 15.46 6.44 -8.57
CA PRO A 87 16.31 5.97 -7.49
C PRO A 87 15.97 6.60 -6.13
N GLY A 88 15.59 7.87 -6.13
CA GLY A 88 15.19 8.59 -4.90
C GLY A 88 13.93 8.03 -4.27
N LEU A 89 12.94 7.62 -5.08
CA LEU A 89 11.70 7.01 -4.60
C LEU A 89 11.92 5.58 -4.11
N VAL A 90 12.66 4.79 -4.88
CA VAL A 90 13.00 3.40 -4.50
C VAL A 90 13.72 3.38 -3.15
N ASP A 91 14.70 4.27 -2.96
CA ASP A 91 15.44 4.36 -1.70
C ASP A 91 14.54 4.86 -0.55
N ASN A 92 13.67 5.83 -0.81
CA ASN A 92 12.70 6.32 0.18
C ASN A 92 11.74 5.21 0.63
N PHE A 93 11.12 4.48 -0.29
CA PHE A 93 10.21 3.38 0.03
C PHE A 93 10.92 2.27 0.82
N ARG A 94 12.16 1.93 0.44
CA ARG A 94 12.97 0.95 1.17
C ARG A 94 13.20 1.40 2.61
N ARG A 95 13.67 2.63 2.83
CA ARG A 95 13.91 3.18 4.18
C ARG A 95 12.64 3.22 5.02
N THR A 96 11.53 3.65 4.44
CA THR A 96 10.26 3.71 5.17
C THR A 96 9.80 2.32 5.63
N ARG A 97 10.02 1.28 4.83
CA ARG A 97 9.73 -0.10 5.24
C ARG A 97 10.64 -0.58 6.36
N GLU A 98 11.95 -0.37 6.23
CA GLU A 98 12.95 -0.70 7.26
C GLU A 98 12.63 -0.01 8.61
N ASP A 99 12.24 1.27 8.57
CA ASP A 99 11.83 2.02 9.75
C ASP A 99 10.56 1.43 10.40
N ARG A 100 9.60 0.96 9.60
CA ARG A 100 8.39 0.29 10.10
C ARG A 100 8.70 -1.04 10.77
N GLU A 101 9.54 -1.86 10.15
CA GLU A 101 9.97 -3.15 10.73
C GLU A 101 10.71 -2.92 12.05
N THR A 102 11.63 -1.95 12.11
CA THR A 102 12.34 -1.58 13.32
C THR A 102 11.38 -1.11 14.42
N ARG A 103 10.39 -0.31 14.05
CA ARG A 103 9.36 0.14 15.00
C ARG A 103 8.50 -1.03 15.50
N ALA A 104 8.08 -1.94 14.62
CA ALA A 104 7.32 -3.13 14.99
C ALA A 104 8.12 -4.01 15.95
N ALA A 105 9.40 -4.26 15.68
CA ALA A 105 10.27 -5.01 16.56
C ALA A 105 10.36 -4.40 17.96
N ARG A 106 10.52 -3.07 18.07
CA ARG A 106 10.53 -2.38 19.38
C ARG A 106 9.19 -2.46 20.11
N MET A 107 8.08 -2.38 19.37
CA MET A 107 6.75 -2.53 19.98
C MET A 107 6.56 -3.94 20.53
N VAL A 108 6.97 -4.96 19.80
CA VAL A 108 6.93 -6.36 20.26
C VAL A 108 7.83 -6.56 21.47
N GLU A 109 9.05 -6.04 21.46
CA GLU A 109 9.96 -6.10 22.60
C GLU A 109 9.33 -5.51 23.86
N ASN A 110 8.68 -4.35 23.75
CA ASN A 110 7.98 -3.75 24.88
C ASN A 110 6.78 -4.58 25.37
N LEU A 111 6.01 -5.18 24.45
CA LEU A 111 4.84 -5.98 24.79
C LEU A 111 5.19 -7.36 25.31
N SER A 112 6.31 -7.95 24.89
CA SER A 112 6.73 -9.29 25.30
C SER A 112 7.07 -9.39 26.80
N ALA A 113 7.25 -8.25 27.48
CA ALA A 113 7.39 -8.22 28.93
C ALA A 113 6.11 -8.66 29.66
N ASP A 114 4.94 -8.39 29.08
CA ASP A 114 3.64 -8.64 29.71
C ASP A 114 2.80 -9.69 28.95
N TYR A 115 3.11 -9.96 27.67
CA TYR A 115 2.33 -10.83 26.79
C TYR A 115 3.24 -11.83 26.05
N PRO A 116 2.80 -13.09 25.86
CA PRO A 116 3.54 -14.08 25.07
C PRO A 116 3.40 -13.81 23.56
N ILE A 117 4.04 -12.75 23.08
CA ILE A 117 4.05 -12.34 21.69
C ILE A 117 5.49 -12.27 21.16
N THR A 118 5.71 -12.74 19.94
CA THR A 118 7.00 -12.68 19.25
C THR A 118 6.91 -11.84 17.98
N LEU A 119 8.05 -11.42 17.46
CA LEU A 119 8.09 -10.72 16.17
C LEU A 119 7.60 -11.62 15.03
N ASP A 120 7.90 -12.90 15.09
CA ASP A 120 7.44 -13.88 14.07
C ASP A 120 5.91 -14.01 14.06
N ASP A 121 5.26 -13.92 15.23
CA ASP A 121 3.78 -13.90 15.31
C ASP A 121 3.22 -12.68 14.56
N VAL A 122 3.87 -11.53 14.68
CA VAL A 122 3.42 -10.29 14.00
C VAL A 122 3.71 -10.36 12.50
N LEU A 123 4.87 -10.84 12.11
CA LEU A 123 5.26 -10.96 10.69
C LEU A 123 4.41 -11.98 9.93
N ALA A 124 3.87 -13.00 10.62
CA ALA A 124 2.97 -13.97 10.00
C ALA A 124 1.66 -13.35 9.49
N PHE A 125 1.28 -12.17 9.97
CA PHE A 125 0.12 -11.40 9.49
C PHE A 125 0.48 -10.31 8.49
N ALA A 126 1.77 -10.07 8.23
CA ALA A 126 2.19 -9.11 7.21
C ALA A 126 2.03 -9.71 5.82
N PRO A 127 1.54 -8.97 4.82
CA PRO A 127 1.51 -9.44 3.45
C PRO A 127 2.93 -9.64 2.92
N GLU A 128 3.14 -10.64 2.09
CA GLU A 128 4.45 -10.94 1.51
C GLU A 128 4.95 -9.73 0.68
N GLY A 129 6.09 -9.17 1.09
CA GLY A 129 6.66 -7.96 0.48
C GLY A 129 5.94 -6.65 0.81
N GLY A 130 4.87 -6.70 1.60
CA GLY A 130 4.15 -5.52 2.06
C GLY A 130 4.73 -4.93 3.36
N PRO A 131 4.32 -3.72 3.74
CA PRO A 131 4.75 -3.10 4.98
C PRO A 131 4.16 -3.83 6.20
N VAL A 132 4.95 -4.02 7.24
CA VAL A 132 4.42 -4.43 8.55
C VAL A 132 3.49 -3.34 9.06
N GLY A 133 2.28 -3.74 9.42
CA GLY A 133 1.10 -2.94 9.65
C GLY A 133 1.23 -1.60 10.38
N ARG A 134 0.12 -0.92 10.40
CA ARG A 134 -0.08 0.36 11.10
C ARG A 134 -0.58 0.16 12.49
#